data_80697cfd1d1c868f9eb6f0f3b0d82d3c
#
_entry.id   80697cfd1d1c868f9eb6f0f3b0d82d3c
#
_cell.length_a   1.000
_cell.length_b   1.000
_cell.length_c   1.000
_cell.angle_alpha   90.00
_cell.angle_beta   90.00
_cell.angle_gamma   90.00
#
_symmetry.space_group_name_H-M   'P 1'
#
loop_
_entity.id
_entity.type
_entity.pdbx_description
1 polymer ?
#
loop_
_entity_poly.entity_id
_entity_poly.type
_entity_poly.pdbx_seq_one_letter_code
_entity_poly.pdbx_strand_id
1 'polypeptide(L)'
;MPEIEFLEHNKRKSWDAYFLDISRLVSSRSTCLRRKVGAVLVKDNHILTTGYNGAPRGLEHCLDRGCIREQKGIPSGERHEFCRGIHAEQNALIQAAVHGVSIEGSTLYCTNFPCALCSKLIINAKVKKIVYVEGYPDDLAKELLAESDVELLQLGESDEI
;
A
#
# COMPACT_ATOMS: atom_id res chain seq x y z
N MET A 1 28.09 -10.28 -31.58
CA MET A 1 27.63 -10.82 -30.31
C MET A 1 27.65 -9.85 -29.12
N PRO A 2 28.23 -8.63 -29.20
CA PRO A 2 28.06 -7.66 -28.10
C PRO A 2 26.71 -6.93 -28.07
N GLU A 3 25.92 -6.94 -29.15
CA GLU A 3 24.65 -6.20 -29.22
C GLU A 3 23.51 -6.83 -28.38
N ILE A 4 23.51 -8.14 -28.18
CA ILE A 4 22.44 -8.80 -27.41
C ILE A 4 22.58 -8.56 -25.91
N GLU A 5 23.83 -8.57 -25.41
CA GLU A 5 24.13 -8.34 -24.01
C GLU A 5 23.87 -6.87 -23.60
N PHE A 6 24.08 -5.94 -24.52
CA PHE A 6 23.80 -4.52 -24.33
C PHE A 6 22.29 -4.23 -24.27
N LEU A 7 21.46 -4.98 -24.99
CA LEU A 7 20.00 -4.83 -25.00
C LEU A 7 19.34 -5.40 -23.74
N GLU A 8 19.90 -6.43 -23.11
CA GLU A 8 19.35 -6.99 -21.86
C GLU A 8 19.58 -6.07 -20.66
N HIS A 9 20.66 -5.29 -20.64
CA HIS A 9 20.96 -4.35 -19.56
C HIS A 9 20.16 -3.04 -19.64
N ASN A 10 19.48 -2.77 -20.75
CA ASN A 10 18.75 -1.52 -21.00
C ASN A 10 17.21 -1.64 -20.95
N LYS A 11 16.67 -2.73 -20.41
CA LYS A 11 15.23 -2.86 -20.24
C LYS A 11 14.75 -1.91 -19.13
N ARG A 12 13.86 -0.99 -19.47
CA ARG A 12 13.15 -0.17 -18.50
C ARG A 12 12.19 -1.05 -17.72
N LYS A 13 12.10 -0.84 -16.41
CA LYS A 13 11.05 -1.45 -15.58
C LYS A 13 9.66 -1.10 -16.13
N SER A 14 8.72 -2.02 -16.00
CA SER A 14 7.32 -1.72 -16.25
C SER A 14 6.82 -0.62 -15.31
N TRP A 15 5.77 0.08 -15.69
CA TRP A 15 5.15 1.08 -14.81
C TRP A 15 4.69 0.48 -13.49
N ASP A 16 4.13 -0.73 -13.51
CA ASP A 16 3.67 -1.39 -12.30
C ASP A 16 4.85 -1.73 -11.36
N ALA A 17 5.95 -2.27 -11.89
CA ALA A 17 7.16 -2.54 -11.10
C ALA A 17 7.79 -1.25 -10.55
N TYR A 18 7.84 -0.18 -11.35
CA TYR A 18 8.37 1.11 -10.94
C TYR A 18 7.59 1.72 -9.77
N PHE A 19 6.25 1.74 -9.85
CA PHE A 19 5.44 2.30 -8.77
C PHE A 19 5.41 1.42 -7.52
N LEU A 20 5.55 0.09 -7.67
CA LEU A 20 5.75 -0.80 -6.52
C LEU A 20 7.08 -0.53 -5.81
N ASP A 21 8.16 -0.27 -6.53
CA ASP A 21 9.43 0.12 -5.92
C ASP A 21 9.30 1.43 -5.14
N ILE A 22 8.55 2.39 -5.68
CA ILE A 22 8.25 3.63 -4.94
C ILE A 22 7.46 3.33 -3.68
N SER A 23 6.47 2.43 -3.73
CA SER A 23 5.71 2.05 -2.53
C SER A 23 6.60 1.38 -1.46
N ARG A 24 7.59 0.59 -1.87
CA ARG A 24 8.61 0.03 -0.98
C ARG A 24 9.47 1.13 -0.36
N LEU A 25 9.91 2.10 -1.14
CA LEU A 25 10.65 3.25 -0.63
C LEU A 25 9.82 4.04 0.38
N VAL A 26 8.55 4.29 0.06
CA VAL A 26 7.60 4.97 0.97
C VAL A 26 7.46 4.19 2.29
N SER A 27 7.40 2.85 2.25
CA SER A 27 7.31 2.01 3.44
C SER A 27 8.49 2.18 4.41
N SER A 28 9.64 2.62 3.92
CA SER A 28 10.83 2.86 4.76
C SER A 28 10.62 3.95 5.81
N ARG A 29 9.63 4.82 5.62
CA ARG A 29 9.22 5.85 6.59
C ARG A 29 8.28 5.35 7.67
N SER A 30 7.77 4.13 7.58
CA SER A 30 6.88 3.56 8.59
C SER A 30 7.49 3.58 9.99
N THR A 31 6.67 3.91 10.96
CA THR A 31 7.02 3.90 12.39
C THR A 31 6.45 2.70 13.15
N CYS A 32 5.88 1.74 12.43
CA CYS A 32 5.35 0.51 13.00
C CYS A 32 6.48 -0.47 13.35
N LEU A 33 6.38 -1.10 14.52
CA LEU A 33 7.34 -2.10 14.99
C LEU A 33 7.09 -3.49 14.39
N ARG A 34 5.88 -3.76 13.91
CA ARG A 34 5.48 -5.09 13.41
C ARG A 34 5.67 -5.25 11.91
N ARG A 35 5.28 -4.23 11.13
CA ARG A 35 5.29 -4.30 9.67
C ARG A 35 5.43 -2.92 9.07
N LYS A 36 6.24 -2.82 8.05
CA LYS A 36 6.39 -1.59 7.26
C LYS A 36 5.61 -1.73 5.97
N VAL A 37 4.62 -0.88 5.80
CA VAL A 37 3.75 -0.85 4.62
C VAL A 37 3.82 0.51 3.96
N GLY A 38 3.87 0.52 2.64
CA GLY A 38 3.83 1.73 1.81
C GLY A 38 2.75 1.62 0.74
N ALA A 39 2.12 2.73 0.44
CA ALA A 39 1.09 2.85 -0.57
C ALA A 39 1.30 4.09 -1.43
N VAL A 40 1.01 4.00 -2.73
CA VAL A 40 1.13 5.08 -3.69
C VAL A 40 -0.10 5.08 -4.59
N LEU A 41 -0.79 6.20 -4.67
CA LEU A 41 -1.90 6.41 -5.62
C LEU A 41 -1.37 7.07 -6.89
N VAL A 42 -1.68 6.48 -8.03
CA VAL A 42 -1.17 6.88 -9.33
C VAL A 42 -2.32 7.00 -10.34
N LYS A 43 -2.30 8.03 -11.17
CA LYS A 43 -3.22 8.18 -12.30
C LYS A 43 -2.45 8.72 -13.50
N ASP A 44 -2.68 8.13 -14.67
CA ASP A 44 -2.01 8.50 -15.92
C ASP A 44 -0.46 8.56 -15.75
N ASN A 45 0.10 7.56 -15.04
CA ASN A 45 1.53 7.47 -14.70
C ASN A 45 2.08 8.64 -13.87
N HIS A 46 1.22 9.39 -13.18
CA HIS A 46 1.61 10.43 -12.25
C HIS A 46 1.22 10.05 -10.82
N ILE A 47 2.16 10.23 -9.90
CA ILE A 47 1.90 10.03 -8.47
C ILE A 47 0.98 11.15 -7.97
N LEU A 48 -0.14 10.75 -7.39
CA LEU A 48 -1.09 11.67 -6.77
C LEU A 48 -0.77 11.87 -5.29
N THR A 49 -0.66 10.76 -4.55
CA THR A 49 -0.38 10.76 -3.11
C THR A 49 0.43 9.53 -2.72
N THR A 50 1.02 9.60 -1.54
CA THR A 50 1.71 8.48 -0.90
C THR A 50 1.20 8.30 0.53
N GLY A 51 1.40 7.11 1.09
CA GLY A 51 1.11 6.84 2.48
C GLY A 51 1.98 5.71 3.02
N TYR A 52 2.39 5.82 4.26
CA TYR A 52 3.03 4.76 5.03
C TYR A 52 2.28 4.58 6.35
N ASN A 53 2.38 3.41 6.95
CA ASN A 53 1.70 3.14 8.20
C ASN A 53 2.45 3.74 9.40
N GLY A 54 1.71 4.33 10.31
CA GLY A 54 2.26 4.98 11.49
C GLY A 54 1.22 5.72 12.31
N ALA A 55 1.62 6.22 13.48
CA ALA A 55 0.74 7.00 14.34
C ALA A 55 0.22 8.27 13.64
N PRO A 56 -0.96 8.77 14.03
CA PRO A 56 -1.47 10.03 13.53
C PRO A 56 -0.47 11.16 13.72
N ARG A 57 -0.49 12.13 12.81
CA ARG A 57 0.43 13.28 12.83
C ARG A 57 0.37 14.00 14.18
N GLY A 58 1.54 14.28 14.75
CA GLY A 58 1.70 14.96 16.04
C GLY A 58 1.58 14.06 17.26
N LEU A 59 1.23 12.79 17.07
CA LEU A 59 1.21 11.81 18.16
C LEU A 59 2.52 11.02 18.22
N GLU A 60 2.81 10.48 19.40
CA GLU A 60 3.99 9.67 19.65
C GLU A 60 3.97 8.38 18.82
N HIS A 61 5.09 8.05 18.19
CA HIS A 61 5.24 6.88 17.34
C HIS A 61 5.36 5.57 18.14
N CYS A 62 4.94 4.46 17.55
CA CYS A 62 5.16 3.14 18.13
C CYS A 62 6.64 2.81 18.33
N LEU A 63 7.54 3.38 17.51
CA LEU A 63 8.99 3.26 17.69
C LEU A 63 9.45 3.79 19.06
N ASP A 64 8.80 4.82 19.59
CA ASP A 64 9.19 5.49 20.83
C ASP A 64 8.48 4.91 22.06
N ARG A 65 7.20 4.53 21.93
CA ARG A 65 6.38 4.06 23.05
C ARG A 65 6.09 2.57 23.09
N GLY A 66 6.37 1.84 22.02
CA GLY A 66 6.03 0.43 21.87
C GLY A 66 4.66 0.20 21.22
N CYS A 67 4.39 -1.05 20.85
CA CYS A 67 3.16 -1.47 20.23
C CYS A 67 2.12 -1.90 21.27
N ILE A 68 0.99 -1.20 21.34
CA ILE A 68 -0.10 -1.52 22.29
C ILE A 68 -0.66 -2.93 22.06
N ARG A 69 -0.77 -3.36 20.81
CA ARG A 69 -1.28 -4.70 20.48
C ARG A 69 -0.32 -5.79 20.95
N GLU A 70 0.98 -5.54 20.84
CA GLU A 70 2.02 -6.44 21.36
C GLU A 70 1.99 -6.53 22.90
N GLN A 71 1.87 -5.37 23.56
CA GLN A 71 1.72 -5.30 25.01
C GLN A 71 0.48 -6.03 25.55
N LYS A 72 -0.57 -6.11 24.73
CA LYS A 72 -1.82 -6.82 25.03
C LYS A 72 -1.83 -8.29 24.56
N GLY A 73 -0.74 -8.78 23.99
CA GLY A 73 -0.66 -10.16 23.45
C GLY A 73 -1.57 -10.41 22.24
N ILE A 74 -1.92 -9.37 21.49
CA ILE A 74 -2.81 -9.48 20.32
C ILE A 74 -1.99 -9.94 19.11
N PRO A 75 -2.39 -11.02 18.41
CA PRO A 75 -1.73 -11.49 17.22
C PRO A 75 -1.70 -10.45 16.09
N SER A 76 -0.75 -10.61 15.17
CA SER A 76 -0.69 -9.77 13.96
C SER A 76 -1.94 -9.97 13.10
N GLY A 77 -2.48 -8.88 12.56
CA GLY A 77 -3.69 -8.90 11.73
C GLY A 77 -5.00 -8.84 12.50
N GLU A 78 -4.98 -8.91 13.84
CA GLU A 78 -6.18 -8.90 14.68
C GLU A 78 -6.32 -7.60 15.47
N ARG A 79 -7.56 -7.28 15.86
CA ARG A 79 -7.91 -6.19 16.78
C ARG A 79 -7.29 -4.85 16.38
N HIS A 80 -7.52 -4.43 15.14
CA HIS A 80 -6.98 -3.18 14.60
C HIS A 80 -7.47 -1.94 15.34
N GLU A 81 -8.59 -2.02 16.04
CA GLU A 81 -9.13 -0.94 16.87
C GLU A 81 -8.22 -0.54 18.04
N PHE A 82 -7.32 -1.42 18.47
CA PHE A 82 -6.29 -1.11 19.46
C PHE A 82 -5.00 -0.56 18.85
N CYS A 83 -4.86 -0.58 17.54
CA CYS A 83 -3.68 -0.07 16.88
C CYS A 83 -3.69 1.46 16.85
N ARG A 84 -2.60 2.10 17.29
CA ARG A 84 -2.41 3.56 17.14
C ARG A 84 -2.17 3.96 15.69
N GLY A 85 -1.64 3.06 14.91
CA GLY A 85 -1.23 3.31 13.53
C GLY A 85 -2.42 3.43 12.59
N ILE A 86 -2.32 4.38 11.70
CA ILE A 86 -3.15 4.46 10.50
C ILE A 86 -2.47 3.61 9.43
N HIS A 87 -3.22 2.87 8.64
CA HIS A 87 -2.67 2.04 7.58
C HIS A 87 -2.13 2.91 6.42
N ALA A 88 -1.18 2.38 5.67
CA ALA A 88 -0.56 3.08 4.54
C ALA A 88 -1.58 3.52 3.50
N GLU A 89 -2.52 2.64 3.16
CA GLU A 89 -3.60 2.89 2.22
C GLU A 89 -4.52 4.02 2.72
N GLN A 90 -4.89 3.99 4.00
CA GLN A 90 -5.68 5.05 4.63
C GLN A 90 -4.95 6.39 4.57
N ASN A 91 -3.64 6.41 4.86
CA ASN A 91 -2.84 7.63 4.80
C ASN A 91 -2.77 8.19 3.37
N ALA A 92 -2.64 7.34 2.34
CA ALA A 92 -2.68 7.79 0.96
C ALA A 92 -4.02 8.43 0.60
N LEU A 93 -5.15 7.85 1.04
CA LEU A 93 -6.49 8.41 0.85
C LEU A 93 -6.69 9.72 1.63
N ILE A 94 -6.21 9.78 2.87
CA ILE A 94 -6.28 10.99 3.71
C ILE A 94 -5.46 12.12 3.10
N GLN A 95 -4.27 11.85 2.57
CA GLN A 95 -3.46 12.84 1.86
C GLN A 95 -4.23 13.47 0.69
N ALA A 96 -4.94 12.64 -0.07
CA ALA A 96 -5.78 13.14 -1.15
C ALA A 96 -6.89 14.08 -0.64
N ALA A 97 -7.57 13.68 0.44
CA ALA A 97 -8.61 14.50 1.05
C ALA A 97 -8.08 15.83 1.61
N VAL A 98 -6.94 15.81 2.29
CA VAL A 98 -6.31 17.01 2.89
C VAL A 98 -5.87 18.01 1.82
N HIS A 99 -5.36 17.52 0.69
CA HIS A 99 -4.82 18.36 -0.38
C HIS A 99 -5.81 18.63 -1.53
N GLY A 100 -7.04 18.11 -1.45
CA GLY A 100 -8.05 18.29 -2.48
C GLY A 100 -7.70 17.63 -3.81
N VAL A 101 -7.03 16.49 -3.77
CA VAL A 101 -6.62 15.74 -4.96
C VAL A 101 -7.68 14.68 -5.30
N SER A 102 -8.21 14.71 -6.51
CA SER A 102 -9.13 13.67 -6.98
C SER A 102 -8.36 12.38 -7.26
N ILE A 103 -8.81 11.28 -6.65
CA ILE A 103 -8.22 9.95 -6.82
C ILE A 103 -9.14 8.95 -7.54
N GLU A 104 -10.30 9.40 -7.98
CA GLU A 104 -11.24 8.57 -8.76
C GLU A 104 -10.55 8.05 -10.03
N GLY A 105 -10.64 6.74 -10.24
CA GLY A 105 -10.04 6.06 -11.39
C GLY A 105 -8.53 5.85 -11.29
N SER A 106 -7.93 6.11 -10.12
CA SER A 106 -6.50 5.86 -9.89
C SER A 106 -6.17 4.37 -9.68
N THR A 107 -4.89 4.06 -9.72
CA THR A 107 -4.33 2.77 -9.31
C THR A 107 -3.62 2.94 -7.97
N LEU A 108 -3.91 2.04 -7.03
CA LEU A 108 -3.18 1.94 -5.76
C LEU A 108 -2.07 0.88 -5.89
N TYR A 109 -0.85 1.30 -5.66
CA TYR A 109 0.30 0.41 -5.50
C TYR A 109 0.60 0.26 -4.02
N CYS A 110 0.58 -0.95 -3.51
CA CYS A 110 0.78 -1.23 -2.10
C CYS A 110 1.73 -2.41 -1.89
N THR A 111 2.58 -2.34 -0.89
CA THR A 111 3.48 -3.46 -0.55
C THR A 111 2.73 -4.69 -0.08
N ASN A 112 1.53 -4.52 0.48
CA ASN A 112 0.71 -5.59 1.03
C ASN A 112 -0.73 -5.53 0.49
N PHE A 113 -1.39 -6.68 0.45
CA PHE A 113 -2.82 -6.76 0.18
C PHE A 113 -3.61 -5.98 1.23
N PRO A 114 -4.59 -5.13 0.84
CA PRO A 114 -5.34 -4.32 1.78
C PRO A 114 -6.24 -5.17 2.68
N CYS A 115 -6.34 -4.80 3.95
CA CYS A 115 -7.30 -5.41 4.86
C CYS A 115 -8.75 -4.96 4.54
N ALA A 116 -9.73 -5.59 5.18
CA ALA A 116 -11.15 -5.29 4.96
C ALA A 116 -11.49 -3.80 5.23
N LEU A 117 -10.89 -3.19 6.25
CA LEU A 117 -11.10 -1.76 6.55
C LEU A 117 -10.61 -0.87 5.40
N CYS A 118 -9.40 -1.11 4.90
CA CYS A 118 -8.84 -0.37 3.77
C CYS A 118 -9.61 -0.65 2.48
N SER A 119 -9.99 -1.89 2.22
CA SER A 119 -10.74 -2.28 1.03
C SER A 119 -12.05 -1.52 0.89
N LYS A 120 -12.81 -1.37 1.97
CA LYS A 120 -14.05 -0.55 1.98
C LYS A 120 -13.80 0.89 1.58
N LEU A 121 -12.74 1.50 2.10
CA LEU A 121 -12.38 2.88 1.77
C LEU A 121 -11.92 3.02 0.31
N ILE A 122 -11.10 2.08 -0.16
CA ILE A 122 -10.57 2.06 -1.53
C ILE A 122 -11.72 1.94 -2.54
N ILE A 123 -12.66 1.03 -2.32
CA ILE A 123 -13.84 0.84 -3.16
C ILE A 123 -14.68 2.12 -3.21
N ASN A 124 -14.97 2.70 -2.04
CA ASN A 124 -15.81 3.89 -1.94
C ASN A 124 -15.13 5.15 -2.50
N ALA A 125 -13.80 5.19 -2.48
CA ALA A 125 -13.00 6.24 -3.12
C ALA A 125 -12.88 6.09 -4.64
N LYS A 126 -13.50 5.05 -5.23
CA LYS A 126 -13.50 4.75 -6.67
C LYS A 126 -12.11 4.55 -7.26
N VAL A 127 -11.21 3.95 -6.50
CA VAL A 127 -9.93 3.45 -7.02
C VAL A 127 -10.24 2.33 -8.01
N LYS A 128 -9.59 2.37 -9.16
CA LYS A 128 -9.86 1.44 -10.28
C LYS A 128 -9.12 0.11 -10.16
N LYS A 129 -7.89 0.15 -9.67
CA LYS A 129 -6.97 -0.99 -9.66
C LYS A 129 -6.12 -0.98 -8.41
N ILE A 130 -5.82 -2.16 -7.89
CA ILE A 130 -4.84 -2.39 -6.81
C ILE A 130 -3.75 -3.31 -7.35
N VAL A 131 -2.49 -2.87 -7.24
CA VAL A 131 -1.30 -3.67 -7.52
C VAL A 131 -0.55 -3.87 -6.20
N TYR A 132 -0.28 -5.13 -5.84
CA TYR A 132 0.34 -5.46 -4.56
C TYR A 132 1.37 -6.58 -4.68
N VAL A 133 2.25 -6.71 -3.70
CA VAL A 133 3.34 -7.71 -3.67
C VAL A 133 2.97 -8.87 -2.76
N GLU A 134 2.85 -8.62 -1.46
CA GLU A 134 2.57 -9.64 -0.46
C GLU A 134 1.10 -9.65 -0.07
N GLY A 135 0.55 -10.84 0.08
CA GLY A 135 -0.81 -11.01 0.52
C GLY A 135 -0.92 -11.68 1.88
N TYR A 136 -1.53 -11.02 2.86
CA TYR A 136 -2.28 -11.69 3.90
C TYR A 136 -3.73 -11.71 3.42
N PRO A 137 -4.28 -12.87 3.06
CA PRO A 137 -5.66 -12.91 2.62
C PRO A 137 -6.58 -12.72 3.81
N ASP A 138 -7.07 -11.52 3.95
CA ASP A 138 -8.26 -11.20 4.72
C ASP A 138 -9.46 -11.65 3.87
N ASP A 139 -10.18 -12.68 4.31
CA ASP A 139 -11.27 -13.28 3.52
C ASP A 139 -12.39 -12.28 3.25
N LEU A 140 -12.71 -11.43 4.22
CA LEU A 140 -13.70 -10.36 4.02
C LEU A 140 -13.21 -9.32 3.00
N ALA A 141 -11.93 -8.96 3.02
CA ALA A 141 -11.37 -8.06 2.02
C ALA A 141 -11.47 -8.63 0.61
N LYS A 142 -11.19 -9.93 0.45
CA LYS A 142 -11.33 -10.62 -0.85
C LYS A 142 -12.78 -10.64 -1.33
N GLU A 143 -13.72 -10.94 -0.45
CA GLU A 143 -15.16 -10.95 -0.76
C GLU A 143 -15.61 -9.56 -1.24
N LEU A 144 -15.31 -8.51 -0.47
CA LEU A 144 -15.66 -7.14 -0.82
C LEU A 144 -15.07 -6.67 -2.16
N LEU A 145 -13.79 -6.99 -2.38
CA LEU A 145 -13.11 -6.63 -3.63
C LEU A 145 -13.64 -7.44 -4.82
N ALA A 146 -14.01 -8.70 -4.63
CA ALA A 146 -14.62 -9.53 -5.67
C ALA A 146 -16.01 -9.04 -6.11
N GLU A 147 -16.78 -8.46 -5.19
CA GLU A 147 -18.08 -7.84 -5.49
C GLU A 147 -17.94 -6.45 -6.15
N SER A 148 -16.76 -5.84 -6.07
CA SER A 148 -16.48 -4.51 -6.62
C SER A 148 -15.94 -4.57 -8.04
N ASP A 149 -15.90 -3.40 -8.70
CA ASP A 149 -15.26 -3.22 -10.01
C ASP A 149 -13.75 -2.98 -9.91
N VAL A 150 -13.13 -3.16 -8.74
CA VAL A 150 -11.70 -2.93 -8.54
C VAL A 150 -10.90 -4.09 -9.11
N GLU A 151 -10.03 -3.80 -10.05
CA GLU A 151 -9.08 -4.78 -10.62
C GLU A 151 -7.95 -5.07 -9.62
N LEU A 152 -7.60 -6.35 -9.45
CA LEU A 152 -6.53 -6.80 -8.59
C LEU A 152 -5.39 -7.39 -9.42
N LEU A 153 -4.16 -6.97 -9.15
CA LEU A 153 -2.94 -7.53 -9.73
C LEU A 153 -1.90 -7.77 -8.64
N GLN A 154 -1.50 -9.03 -8.48
CA GLN A 154 -0.35 -9.37 -7.65
C GLN A 154 0.90 -9.49 -8.51
N LEU A 155 1.97 -8.79 -8.14
CA LEU A 155 3.29 -8.93 -8.75
C LEU A 155 4.26 -9.56 -7.74
N GLY A 156 4.88 -10.69 -8.13
CA GLY A 156 5.94 -11.30 -7.35
C GLY A 156 7.29 -10.59 -7.55
N GLU A 157 8.28 -10.93 -6.72
CA GLU A 157 9.64 -10.37 -6.85
C GLU A 157 10.31 -10.72 -8.18
N SER A 158 9.88 -11.79 -8.85
CA SER A 158 10.37 -12.22 -10.15
C SER A 158 9.78 -11.49 -11.36
N ASP A 159 8.71 -10.73 -11.16
CA ASP A 159 8.01 -10.01 -12.23
C ASP A 159 8.56 -8.58 -12.43
N GLU A 160 9.70 -8.28 -11.79
CA GLU A 160 10.28 -6.93 -11.70
C GLU A 160 11.15 -6.50 -12.90
N ILE A 161 11.18 -7.29 -13.98
CA ILE A 161 12.03 -6.99 -15.16
C ILE A 161 11.17 -6.50 -16.33
#